data_d7159333d1d998828f560327b1a2e575
#
_entry.id   d7159333d1d998828f560327b1a2e575
#
_cell.length_a   1.000
_cell.length_b   1.000
_cell.length_c   1.000
_cell.angle_alpha   90.00
_cell.angle_beta   90.00
_cell.angle_gamma   90.00
#
_symmetry.space_group_name_H-M   'P 1'
#
loop_
_entity.id
_entity.type
_entity.pdbx_description
1 polymer ?
#
loop_
_entity_poly.entity_id
_entity_poly.type
_entity_poly.pdbx_seq_one_letter_code
_entity_poly.pdbx_strand_id
1 'polypeptide(L)'
;AHWMGLHLSEQQKRVILLDAAVALATLHQQGLVHGRPAIRDILWRDGQVLFIDFEVNATKRALSKQKARDLLLFIYNLCREDELSDEIICDVMRKYRECCEPQEWLDMLASVEHYRCIYYLLLPFKSIAKRDLIGIYRLYQNIEQVKKED
;
A
#
# COMPACT_ATOMS: atom_id res chain seq x y z
N ALA A 1 8.79 -1.21 16.83
CA ALA A 1 7.77 -0.80 17.79
C ALA A 1 6.45 -0.61 17.04
N HIS A 2 5.40 -1.20 17.54
CA HIS A 2 4.06 -1.12 16.94
C HIS A 2 3.51 0.28 17.18
N TRP A 3 3.90 1.26 16.35
CA TRP A 3 3.44 2.64 16.47
C TRP A 3 1.90 2.76 16.33
N MET A 4 1.23 1.78 15.67
CA MET A 4 -0.24 1.69 15.62
C MET A 4 -0.88 1.43 17.00
N GLY A 5 -0.16 0.87 17.96
CA GLY A 5 -0.63 0.72 19.35
C GLY A 5 -0.36 1.94 20.24
N LEU A 6 0.32 2.97 19.72
CA LEU A 6 0.51 4.24 20.40
C LEU A 6 -0.71 5.14 20.13
N HIS A 7 -1.11 5.95 21.12
CA HIS A 7 -2.18 6.95 20.95
C HIS A 7 -1.69 8.12 20.06
N LEU A 8 -1.41 7.83 18.78
CA LEU A 8 -1.01 8.82 17.80
C LEU A 8 -2.23 9.53 17.24
N SER A 9 -2.11 10.85 17.06
CA SER A 9 -3.10 11.60 16.32
C SER A 9 -3.15 11.16 14.85
N GLU A 10 -4.28 11.43 14.19
CA GLU A 10 -4.42 11.13 12.76
C GLU A 10 -3.33 11.81 11.92
N GLN A 11 -2.99 13.07 12.28
CA GLN A 11 -1.90 13.79 11.62
C GLN A 11 -0.53 13.13 11.81
N GLN A 12 -0.24 12.57 12.97
CA GLN A 12 1.01 11.84 13.20
C GLN A 12 1.05 10.53 12.39
N LYS A 13 -0.06 9.79 12.35
CA LYS A 13 -0.18 8.60 11.50
C LYS A 13 0.04 8.94 10.03
N ARG A 14 -0.56 10.04 9.55
CA ARG A 14 -0.38 10.53 8.18
C ARG A 14 1.09 10.81 7.84
N VAL A 15 1.80 11.56 8.68
CA VAL A 15 3.23 11.88 8.47
C VAL A 15 4.05 10.59 8.36
N ILE A 16 3.91 9.67 9.30
CA ILE A 16 4.64 8.39 9.30
C ILE A 16 4.39 7.60 8.01
N LEU A 17 3.14 7.55 7.56
CA LEU A 17 2.76 6.78 6.38
C LEU A 17 3.21 7.45 5.07
N LEU A 18 3.25 8.78 5.01
CA LEU A 18 3.83 9.50 3.88
C LEU A 18 5.35 9.27 3.80
N ASP A 19 6.05 9.31 4.93
CA ASP A 19 7.48 8.97 4.99
C ASP A 19 7.71 7.51 4.55
N ALA A 20 6.84 6.59 4.95
CA ALA A 20 6.91 5.18 4.54
C ALA A 20 6.68 5.00 3.03
N ALA A 21 5.79 5.78 2.41
CA ALA A 21 5.59 5.77 0.96
C ALA A 21 6.84 6.22 0.21
N VAL A 22 7.48 7.29 0.67
CA VAL A 22 8.76 7.78 0.11
C VAL A 22 9.85 6.73 0.27
N ALA A 23 9.97 6.13 1.44
CA ALA A 23 10.98 5.10 1.71
C ALA A 23 10.78 3.85 0.83
N LEU A 24 9.53 3.41 0.62
CA LEU A 24 9.21 2.29 -0.26
C LEU A 24 9.54 2.61 -1.73
N ALA A 25 9.19 3.81 -2.20
CA ALA A 25 9.54 4.25 -3.54
C ALA A 25 11.07 4.31 -3.74
N THR A 26 11.80 4.82 -2.74
CA THR A 26 13.28 4.86 -2.76
C THR A 26 13.88 3.46 -2.81
N LEU A 27 13.34 2.51 -2.04
CA LEU A 27 13.74 1.11 -2.07
C LEU A 27 13.58 0.52 -3.48
N HIS A 28 12.43 0.78 -4.10
CA HIS A 28 12.12 0.33 -5.46
C HIS A 28 13.04 0.98 -6.51
N GLN A 29 13.38 2.27 -6.40
CA GLN A 29 14.33 2.94 -7.29
C GLN A 29 15.73 2.31 -7.24
N GLN A 30 16.12 1.79 -6.07
CA GLN A 30 17.39 1.06 -5.90
C GLN A 30 17.34 -0.37 -6.47
N GLY A 31 16.22 -0.78 -7.09
CA GLY A 31 16.06 -2.13 -7.63
C GLY A 31 15.78 -3.21 -6.57
N LEU A 32 15.40 -2.80 -5.37
CA LEU A 32 15.10 -3.68 -4.26
C LEU A 32 13.57 -3.79 -4.07
N VAL A 33 13.15 -4.89 -3.45
CA VAL A 33 11.75 -5.12 -3.04
C VAL A 33 11.72 -5.63 -1.61
N HIS A 34 10.66 -5.31 -0.88
CA HIS A 34 10.47 -5.81 0.48
C HIS A 34 9.93 -7.25 0.49
N GLY A 35 9.07 -7.56 -0.48
CA GLY A 35 8.40 -8.85 -0.61
C GLY A 35 7.00 -8.89 -0.02
N ARG A 36 6.78 -8.28 1.15
CA ARG A 36 5.47 -8.14 1.79
C ARG A 36 5.45 -6.99 2.81
N PRO A 37 5.55 -5.74 2.35
CA PRO A 37 5.57 -4.60 3.27
C PRO A 37 4.23 -4.50 4.03
N ALA A 38 4.30 -4.51 5.36
CA ALA A 38 3.16 -4.33 6.23
C ALA A 38 3.44 -3.20 7.24
N ILE A 39 2.38 -2.62 7.78
CA ILE A 39 2.50 -1.50 8.74
C ILE A 39 3.36 -1.88 9.95
N ARG A 40 3.25 -3.13 10.42
CA ARG A 40 4.05 -3.64 11.55
C ARG A 40 5.55 -3.71 11.27
N ASP A 41 5.94 -3.73 10.00
CA ASP A 41 7.33 -3.87 9.55
C ASP A 41 7.98 -2.49 9.34
N ILE A 42 7.24 -1.41 9.66
CA ILE A 42 7.71 -0.03 9.58
C ILE A 42 8.18 0.43 10.96
N LEU A 43 9.45 0.76 11.05
CA LEU A 43 10.01 1.53 12.16
C LEU A 43 10.17 2.97 11.71
N TRP A 44 9.67 3.91 12.50
CA TRP A 44 9.79 5.34 12.20
C TRP A 44 10.41 6.08 13.38
N ARG A 45 11.34 6.96 13.08
CA ARG A 45 11.96 7.83 14.06
C ARG A 45 12.42 9.12 13.38
N ASP A 46 11.92 10.25 13.82
CA ASP A 46 12.36 11.59 13.41
C ASP A 46 12.42 11.77 11.87
N GLY A 47 11.40 11.31 11.15
CA GLY A 47 11.32 11.38 9.68
C GLY A 47 12.10 10.27 8.96
N GLN A 48 12.77 9.39 9.69
CA GLN A 48 13.47 8.24 9.10
C GLN A 48 12.62 6.98 9.20
N VAL A 49 12.46 6.30 8.08
CA VAL A 49 11.77 5.02 7.97
C VAL A 49 12.78 3.91 7.76
N LEU A 50 12.63 2.84 8.54
CA LEU A 50 13.33 1.58 8.35
C LEU A 50 12.29 0.48 8.17
N PHE A 51 12.36 -0.24 7.06
CA PHE A 51 11.62 -1.49 6.88
C PHE A 51 12.39 -2.65 7.50
N ILE A 52 11.68 -3.53 8.17
CA ILE A 52 12.20 -4.79 8.74
C ILE A 52 11.42 -5.98 8.17
N ASP A 53 11.90 -7.18 8.40
CA ASP A 53 11.23 -8.43 7.98
C ASP A 53 11.09 -8.56 6.46
N PHE A 54 12.19 -8.29 5.73
CA PHE A 54 12.25 -8.49 4.30
C PHE A 54 12.03 -9.96 3.94
N GLU A 55 11.07 -10.24 3.07
CA GLU A 55 10.91 -11.57 2.51
C GLU A 55 11.82 -11.77 1.31
N VAL A 56 12.75 -12.73 1.41
CA VAL A 56 13.56 -13.15 0.27
C VAL A 56 12.65 -13.91 -0.71
N ASN A 57 12.03 -13.20 -1.61
CA ASN A 57 11.26 -13.82 -2.69
C ASN A 57 12.21 -14.28 -3.80
N ALA A 58 12.59 -15.54 -3.76
CA ALA A 58 13.23 -16.23 -4.87
C ALA A 58 12.23 -16.44 -6.04
N THR A 59 11.43 -15.42 -6.37
CA THR A 59 10.46 -15.52 -7.45
C THR A 59 11.15 -15.20 -8.78
N LYS A 60 10.91 -16.02 -9.79
CA LYS A 60 11.34 -15.79 -11.19
C LYS A 60 10.55 -14.66 -11.88
N ARG A 61 9.83 -13.83 -11.11
CA ARG A 61 9.05 -12.72 -11.65
C ARG A 61 9.94 -11.53 -12.02
N ALA A 62 9.59 -10.83 -13.08
CA ALA A 62 10.25 -9.57 -13.42
C ALA A 62 10.19 -8.58 -12.23
N LEU A 63 11.24 -7.80 -12.04
CA LEU A 63 11.38 -6.85 -10.92
C LEU A 63 10.21 -5.85 -10.88
N SER A 64 9.75 -5.35 -12.03
CA SER A 64 8.60 -4.43 -12.11
C SER A 64 7.33 -5.04 -11.49
N LYS A 65 7.06 -6.32 -11.76
CA LYS A 65 5.93 -7.04 -11.16
C LYS A 65 6.08 -7.26 -9.66
N GLN A 66 7.32 -7.41 -9.18
CA GLN A 66 7.59 -7.55 -7.75
C GLN A 66 7.35 -6.21 -7.03
N LYS A 67 7.80 -5.08 -7.60
CA LYS A 67 7.55 -3.73 -7.07
C LYS A 67 6.05 -3.41 -7.06
N ALA A 68 5.34 -3.70 -8.15
CA ALA A 68 3.89 -3.51 -8.23
C ALA A 68 3.15 -4.32 -7.14
N ARG A 69 3.58 -5.56 -6.90
CA ARG A 69 3.04 -6.41 -5.83
C ARG A 69 3.34 -5.83 -4.44
N ASP A 70 4.54 -5.34 -4.21
CA ASP A 70 4.92 -4.70 -2.94
C ASP A 70 4.02 -3.50 -2.64
N LEU A 71 3.85 -2.61 -3.61
CA LEU A 71 2.97 -1.46 -3.46
C LEU A 71 1.52 -1.89 -3.18
N LEU A 72 0.98 -2.86 -3.93
CA LEU A 72 -0.37 -3.38 -3.69
C LEU A 72 -0.54 -3.95 -2.29
N LEU A 73 0.42 -4.72 -1.82
CA LEU A 73 0.38 -5.31 -0.48
C LEU A 73 0.48 -4.23 0.60
N PHE A 74 1.31 -3.21 0.39
CA PHE A 74 1.41 -2.07 1.29
C PHE A 74 0.06 -1.36 1.42
N ILE A 75 -0.53 -0.92 0.30
CA ILE A 75 -1.82 -0.23 0.28
C ILE A 75 -2.93 -1.12 0.86
N TYR A 76 -2.97 -2.41 0.49
CA TYR A 76 -3.94 -3.35 1.04
C TYR A 76 -3.85 -3.45 2.57
N ASN A 77 -2.63 -3.50 3.13
CA ASN A 77 -2.44 -3.50 4.58
C ASN A 77 -2.98 -2.22 5.23
N LEU A 78 -2.79 -1.05 4.60
CA LEU A 78 -3.40 0.21 5.07
C LEU A 78 -4.93 0.12 5.04
N CYS A 79 -5.52 -0.40 3.96
CA CYS A 79 -6.96 -0.55 3.81
C CYS A 79 -7.61 -1.49 4.83
N ARG A 80 -6.83 -2.38 5.46
CA ARG A 80 -7.30 -3.28 6.52
C ARG A 80 -7.35 -2.63 7.90
N GLU A 81 -6.74 -1.47 8.06
CA GLU A 81 -6.71 -0.77 9.35
C GLU A 81 -7.94 0.14 9.48
N ASP A 82 -8.83 -0.21 10.40
CA ASP A 82 -10.08 0.54 10.65
C ASP A 82 -9.81 1.95 11.20
N GLU A 83 -8.63 2.14 11.81
CA GLU A 83 -8.20 3.42 12.37
C GLU A 83 -7.62 4.40 11.33
N LEU A 84 -7.45 3.98 10.07
CA LEU A 84 -6.96 4.84 9.00
C LEU A 84 -8.13 5.30 8.13
N SER A 85 -8.21 6.62 7.91
CA SER A 85 -9.17 7.18 6.96
C SER A 85 -8.77 6.87 5.51
N ASP A 86 -9.75 6.81 4.62
CA ASP A 86 -9.50 6.63 3.19
C ASP A 86 -8.74 7.81 2.60
N GLU A 87 -8.89 9.01 3.17
CA GLU A 87 -8.13 10.20 2.80
C GLU A 87 -6.63 10.00 3.01
N ILE A 88 -6.21 9.49 4.17
CA ILE A 88 -4.78 9.19 4.44
C ILE A 88 -4.27 8.15 3.46
N ILE A 89 -5.05 7.12 3.17
CA ILE A 89 -4.65 6.06 2.24
C ILE A 89 -4.45 6.62 0.82
N CYS A 90 -5.36 7.49 0.36
CA CYS A 90 -5.20 8.17 -0.92
C CYS A 90 -3.96 9.07 -0.97
N ASP A 91 -3.68 9.80 0.12
CA ASP A 91 -2.47 10.63 0.21
C ASP A 91 -1.19 9.81 0.13
N VAL A 92 -1.14 8.66 0.79
CA VAL A 92 -0.02 7.71 0.72
C VAL A 92 0.18 7.22 -0.71
N MET A 93 -0.90 6.90 -1.42
CA MET A 93 -0.86 6.48 -2.83
C MET A 93 -0.34 7.59 -3.73
N ARG A 94 -0.85 8.83 -3.56
CA ARG A 94 -0.37 10.02 -4.30
C ARG A 94 1.11 10.25 -4.03
N LYS A 95 1.52 10.18 -2.75
CA LYS A 95 2.91 10.39 -2.37
C LYS A 95 3.85 9.34 -2.96
N TYR A 96 3.47 8.08 -2.97
CA TYR A 96 4.25 7.05 -3.65
C TYR A 96 4.35 7.32 -5.15
N ARG A 97 3.23 7.66 -5.83
CA ARG A 97 3.16 7.98 -7.26
C ARG A 97 4.08 9.15 -7.63
N GLU A 98 4.15 10.19 -6.80
CA GLU A 98 5.07 11.33 -6.99
C GLU A 98 6.54 10.94 -6.96
N CYS A 99 6.88 9.90 -6.22
CA CYS A 99 8.26 9.48 -5.96
C CYS A 99 8.71 8.30 -6.81
N CYS A 100 7.81 7.50 -7.37
CA CYS A 100 8.16 6.30 -8.13
C CYS A 100 8.37 6.61 -9.62
N GLU A 101 8.98 5.66 -10.33
CA GLU A 101 9.00 5.70 -11.80
C GLU A 101 7.57 5.53 -12.34
N PRO A 102 7.15 6.31 -13.36
CA PRO A 102 5.78 6.25 -13.90
C PRO A 102 5.33 4.83 -14.28
N GLN A 103 6.24 4.01 -14.81
CA GLN A 103 5.94 2.63 -15.19
C GLN A 103 5.59 1.75 -14.00
N GLU A 104 6.18 1.99 -12.81
CA GLU A 104 5.88 1.21 -11.59
C GLU A 104 4.43 1.42 -11.15
N TRP A 105 3.95 2.66 -11.23
CA TRP A 105 2.55 2.99 -10.96
C TRP A 105 1.61 2.32 -11.97
N LEU A 106 1.93 2.39 -13.26
CA LEU A 106 1.14 1.76 -14.33
C LEU A 106 1.09 0.22 -14.19
N ASP A 107 2.20 -0.41 -13.85
CA ASP A 107 2.27 -1.86 -13.62
C ASP A 107 1.41 -2.29 -12.41
N MET A 108 1.35 -1.46 -11.38
CA MET A 108 0.46 -1.67 -10.24
C MET A 108 -1.01 -1.56 -10.67
N LEU A 109 -1.38 -0.51 -11.40
CA LEU A 109 -2.75 -0.34 -11.92
C LEU A 109 -3.17 -1.50 -12.84
N ALA A 110 -2.28 -1.94 -13.72
CA ALA A 110 -2.54 -3.10 -14.60
C ALA A 110 -2.77 -4.39 -13.80
N SER A 111 -2.03 -4.56 -12.70
CA SER A 111 -2.22 -5.70 -11.80
C SER A 111 -3.60 -5.66 -11.12
N VAL A 112 -4.05 -4.49 -10.68
CA VAL A 112 -5.39 -4.32 -10.09
C VAL A 112 -6.49 -4.59 -11.12
N GLU A 113 -6.32 -4.07 -12.33
CA GLU A 113 -7.30 -4.25 -13.41
C GLU A 113 -7.45 -5.72 -13.81
N HIS A 114 -6.34 -6.46 -13.81
CA HIS A 114 -6.37 -7.91 -14.10
C HIS A 114 -7.26 -8.69 -13.12
N TYR A 115 -7.35 -8.28 -11.86
CA TYR A 115 -8.18 -8.92 -10.84
C TYR A 115 -9.54 -8.25 -10.64
N ARG A 116 -9.92 -7.28 -11.47
CA ARG A 116 -11.16 -6.51 -11.34
C ARG A 116 -12.43 -7.36 -11.39
N CYS A 117 -12.42 -8.41 -12.19
CA CYS A 117 -13.54 -9.35 -12.25
C CYS A 117 -13.81 -10.03 -10.90
N ILE A 118 -12.76 -10.36 -10.15
CA ILE A 118 -12.88 -10.95 -8.81
C ILE A 118 -13.52 -9.95 -7.84
N TYR A 119 -13.12 -8.68 -7.92
CA TYR A 119 -13.75 -7.62 -7.10
C TYR A 119 -15.26 -7.56 -7.33
N TYR A 120 -15.73 -7.54 -8.58
CA TYR A 120 -17.18 -7.51 -8.88
C TYR A 120 -17.89 -8.77 -8.40
N LEU A 121 -17.26 -9.94 -8.50
CA LEU A 121 -17.81 -11.19 -7.98
C LEU A 121 -17.99 -11.18 -6.45
N LEU A 122 -17.13 -10.45 -5.75
CA LEU A 122 -17.16 -10.34 -4.29
C LEU A 122 -18.14 -9.27 -3.77
N LEU A 123 -18.58 -8.31 -4.60
CA LEU A 123 -19.46 -7.21 -4.19
C LEU A 123 -20.74 -7.66 -3.46
N PRO A 124 -21.45 -8.72 -3.89
CA PRO A 124 -22.67 -9.17 -3.19
C PRO A 124 -22.44 -9.58 -1.73
N PHE A 125 -21.22 -9.95 -1.39
CA PHE A 125 -20.82 -10.41 -0.06
C PHE A 125 -20.38 -9.28 0.87
N LYS A 126 -20.45 -8.03 0.44
CA LYS A 126 -19.97 -6.86 1.22
C LYS A 126 -20.63 -6.75 2.60
N SER A 127 -21.91 -7.10 2.73
CA SER A 127 -22.64 -7.02 3.98
C SER A 127 -22.21 -8.04 5.05
N ILE A 128 -21.57 -9.13 4.64
CA ILE A 128 -21.04 -10.18 5.53
C ILE A 128 -19.51 -10.21 5.52
N ALA A 129 -18.90 -9.18 4.95
CA ALA A 129 -17.46 -9.11 4.75
C ALA A 129 -16.71 -9.04 6.08
N LYS A 130 -15.68 -9.86 6.22
CA LYS A 130 -14.69 -9.76 7.31
C LYS A 130 -13.60 -8.75 6.92
N ARG A 131 -12.73 -8.40 7.86
CA ARG A 131 -11.66 -7.40 7.75
C ARG A 131 -10.86 -7.49 6.43
N ASP A 132 -10.51 -8.70 6.00
CA ASP A 132 -9.73 -8.91 4.77
C ASP A 132 -10.52 -8.52 3.51
N LEU A 133 -11.80 -8.87 3.45
CA LEU A 133 -12.66 -8.54 2.33
C LEU A 133 -13.01 -7.05 2.30
N ILE A 134 -13.20 -6.44 3.47
CA ILE A 134 -13.36 -4.97 3.59
C ILE A 134 -12.12 -4.26 3.05
N GLY A 135 -10.92 -4.75 3.39
CA GLY A 135 -9.66 -4.22 2.87
C GLY A 135 -9.59 -4.26 1.34
N ILE A 136 -10.10 -5.33 0.71
CA ILE A 136 -10.16 -5.41 -0.76
C ILE A 136 -11.11 -4.35 -1.33
N TYR A 137 -12.30 -4.15 -0.74
CA TYR A 137 -13.24 -3.12 -1.20
C TYR A 137 -12.65 -1.72 -1.09
N ARG A 138 -12.05 -1.40 0.06
CA ARG A 138 -11.39 -0.11 0.28
C ARG A 138 -10.24 0.10 -0.69
N LEU A 139 -9.42 -0.93 -0.95
CA LEU A 139 -8.33 -0.88 -1.92
C LEU A 139 -8.82 -0.43 -3.30
N TYR A 140 -9.85 -1.11 -3.83
CA TYR A 140 -10.40 -0.76 -5.14
C TYR A 140 -11.02 0.64 -5.16
N GLN A 141 -11.78 1.02 -4.13
CA GLN A 141 -12.41 2.33 -4.03
C GLN A 141 -11.36 3.46 -4.00
N ASN A 142 -10.32 3.31 -3.20
CA ASN A 142 -9.25 4.31 -3.07
C ASN A 142 -8.42 4.42 -4.36
N ILE A 143 -8.11 3.30 -5.03
CA ILE A 143 -7.42 3.31 -6.33
C ILE A 143 -8.26 4.04 -7.39
N GLU A 144 -9.57 3.75 -7.47
CA GLU A 144 -10.45 4.45 -8.41
C GLU A 144 -10.60 5.94 -8.09
N GLN A 145 -10.52 6.33 -6.81
CA GLN A 145 -10.51 7.73 -6.43
C GLN A 145 -9.25 8.43 -6.92
N VAL A 146 -8.07 7.88 -6.67
CA VAL A 146 -6.79 8.47 -7.09
C VAL A 146 -6.64 8.51 -8.62
N LYS A 147 -7.18 7.51 -9.35
CA LYS A 147 -7.21 7.49 -10.83
C LYS A 147 -8.04 8.61 -11.44
N LYS A 148 -9.10 9.06 -10.80
CA LYS A 148 -9.99 10.11 -11.33
C LYS A 148 -9.39 11.51 -11.24
N GLU A 149 -8.30 11.65 -10.50
CA GLU A 149 -7.60 12.92 -10.32
C GLU A 149 -6.49 13.12 -11.39
N ASP A 150 -6.26 12.11 -12.23
CA ASP A 150 -5.39 12.13 -13.40
C ASP A 150 -6.16 12.59 -14.65
#